data_fcac33a91af5e28fc4a30ea5d501d954
#
_entry.id   fcac33a91af5e28fc4a30ea5d501d954
#
_cell.length_a   1.000
_cell.length_b   1.000
_cell.length_c   1.000
_cell.angle_alpha   90.00
_cell.angle_beta   90.00
_cell.angle_gamma   90.00
#
_symmetry.space_group_name_H-M   'P 1'
#
loop_
_entity.id
_entity.type
_entity.pdbx_description
1 polymer ?
#
loop_
_entity_poly.entity_id
_entity_poly.type
_entity_poly.pdbx_seq_one_letter_code
_entity_poly.pdbx_strand_id
1 'polypeptide(L)'
;MFQKILREPLLHFIVIALLFFVAYKYMNPEDSSDNVITVSEGRIALFKNSFIQQWNREPLPEELDNVIQSYILNEAYVREARSLGLDQGDTTVNLRLRQKMDYMLEDLASVKQ
;
A
#
# COMPACT_ATOMS: atom_id res chain seq x y z
N MET A 1 13.28 50.72 3.11
CA MET A 1 12.18 49.75 3.19
C MET A 1 12.64 48.32 3.46
N PHE A 2 13.63 47.81 2.76
CA PHE A 2 14.15 46.45 2.95
C PHE A 2 14.70 46.14 4.35
N GLN A 3 15.36 47.10 5.00
CA GLN A 3 15.93 46.91 6.34
C GLN A 3 14.89 46.82 7.46
N LYS A 4 13.69 47.36 7.27
CA LYS A 4 12.58 47.22 8.24
C LYS A 4 11.93 45.85 8.14
N ILE A 5 11.82 45.29 6.94
CA ILE A 5 11.26 43.98 6.67
C ILE A 5 12.16 42.89 7.26
N LEU A 6 13.47 43.03 7.16
CA LEU A 6 14.46 42.11 7.75
C LEU A 6 14.47 42.08 9.29
N ARG A 7 13.89 43.10 9.93
CA ARG A 7 13.75 43.18 11.40
C ARG A 7 12.40 42.69 11.95
N GLU A 8 11.49 42.30 11.07
CA GLU A 8 10.20 41.80 11.51
C GLU A 8 10.29 40.35 11.98
N PRO A 9 9.85 40.03 13.20
CA PRO A 9 9.87 38.67 13.74
C PRO A 9 9.02 37.73 12.89
N LEU A 10 8.01 38.25 12.20
CA LEU A 10 7.15 37.48 11.29
C LEU A 10 7.92 36.89 10.10
N LEU A 11 8.85 37.71 9.51
CA LEU A 11 9.67 37.26 8.39
C LEU A 11 10.59 36.09 8.81
N HIS A 12 11.21 36.22 9.99
CA HIS A 12 12.06 35.15 10.53
C HIS A 12 11.28 33.86 10.75
N PHE A 13 10.06 33.99 11.24
CA PHE A 13 9.16 32.84 11.43
C PHE A 13 8.81 32.13 10.10
N ILE A 14 8.50 32.93 9.06
CA ILE A 14 8.21 32.39 7.71
C ILE A 14 9.44 31.70 7.13
N VAL A 15 10.63 32.27 7.26
CA VAL A 15 11.86 31.66 6.76
C VAL A 15 12.16 30.34 7.48
N ILE A 16 12.01 30.32 8.79
CA ILE A 16 12.20 29.10 9.59
C ILE A 16 11.17 28.05 9.20
N ALA A 17 9.91 28.40 9.04
CA ALA A 17 8.86 27.49 8.61
C ALA A 17 9.14 26.91 7.21
N LEU A 18 9.64 27.74 6.29
CA LEU A 18 10.02 27.30 4.94
C LEU A 18 11.21 26.35 4.98
N LEU A 19 12.23 26.62 5.81
CA LEU A 19 13.37 25.73 6.01
C LEU A 19 12.93 24.38 6.58
N PHE A 20 12.04 24.37 7.56
CA PHE A 20 11.48 23.13 8.10
C PHE A 20 10.68 22.35 7.06
N PHE A 21 9.92 23.05 6.23
CA PHE A 21 9.15 22.43 5.15
C PHE A 21 10.06 21.77 4.11
N VAL A 22 11.12 22.45 3.69
CA VAL A 22 12.11 21.92 2.74
C VAL A 22 12.86 20.73 3.36
N ALA A 23 13.29 20.85 4.62
CA ALA A 23 13.96 19.77 5.33
C ALA A 23 13.05 18.54 5.48
N TYR A 24 11.78 18.74 5.81
CA TYR A 24 10.79 17.67 5.90
C TYR A 24 10.61 16.95 4.55
N LYS A 25 10.50 17.70 3.46
CA LYS A 25 10.37 17.15 2.11
C LYS A 25 11.62 16.38 1.66
N TYR A 26 12.81 16.83 2.10
CA TYR A 26 14.07 16.13 1.82
C TYR A 26 14.25 14.85 2.65
N MET A 27 13.78 14.87 3.89
CA MET A 27 13.88 13.71 4.81
C MET A 27 12.78 12.67 4.58
N ASN A 28 11.63 13.10 4.08
CA ASN A 28 10.54 12.23 3.66
C ASN A 28 10.31 12.47 2.16
N PRO A 29 11.14 11.91 1.26
CA PRO A 29 10.73 11.83 -0.12
C PRO A 29 9.42 11.05 -0.13
N GLU A 30 8.33 11.72 -0.49
CA GLU A 30 7.10 11.01 -0.79
C GLU A 30 7.46 10.01 -1.88
N ASP A 31 7.57 8.75 -1.47
CA ASP A 31 7.56 7.66 -2.42
C ASP A 31 6.21 7.77 -3.11
N SER A 32 6.21 8.44 -4.24
CA SER A 32 5.04 8.53 -5.11
C SER A 32 4.56 7.13 -5.55
N SER A 33 5.38 6.12 -5.27
CA SER A 33 5.04 4.70 -5.40
C SER A 33 3.95 4.26 -4.42
N ASP A 34 3.83 4.88 -3.24
CA ASP A 34 2.80 4.50 -2.26
C ASP A 34 1.37 4.88 -2.70
N ASN A 35 1.25 5.88 -3.59
CA ASN A 35 -0.03 6.31 -4.12
C ASN A 35 -0.42 5.64 -5.45
N VAL A 36 0.47 4.80 -6.00
CA VAL A 36 0.24 4.09 -7.26
C VAL A 36 0.08 2.60 -6.99
N ILE A 37 -1.03 2.03 -7.41
CA ILE A 37 -1.27 0.59 -7.38
C ILE A 37 -0.96 0.05 -8.78
N THR A 38 0.11 -0.72 -8.89
CA THR A 38 0.52 -1.33 -10.15
C THR A 38 0.02 -2.77 -10.20
N VAL A 39 -0.74 -3.09 -11.25
CA VAL A 39 -1.16 -4.45 -11.55
C VAL A 39 -0.21 -5.01 -12.60
N SER A 40 0.72 -5.87 -12.18
CA SER A 40 1.69 -6.50 -13.08
C SER A 40 1.03 -7.51 -14.02
N GLU A 41 1.67 -7.77 -15.18
CA GLU A 41 1.21 -8.83 -16.10
C GLU A 41 1.17 -10.21 -15.41
N GLY A 42 2.13 -10.49 -14.54
CA GLY A 42 2.15 -11.72 -13.74
C GLY A 42 0.95 -11.85 -12.82
N ARG A 43 0.49 -10.74 -12.22
CA ARG A 43 -0.73 -10.70 -11.40
C ARG A 43 -1.98 -10.96 -12.23
N ILE A 44 -2.07 -10.37 -13.40
CA ILE A 44 -3.17 -10.60 -14.35
C ILE A 44 -3.22 -12.07 -14.78
N ALA A 45 -2.06 -12.67 -15.06
CA ALA A 45 -1.95 -14.10 -15.39
C ALA A 45 -2.44 -15.00 -14.24
N LEU A 46 -2.12 -14.65 -12.98
CA LEU A 46 -2.62 -15.35 -11.79
C LEU A 46 -4.14 -15.27 -11.68
N PHE A 47 -4.72 -14.10 -11.93
CA PHE A 47 -6.18 -13.94 -11.92
C PHE A 47 -6.86 -14.77 -12.99
N LYS A 48 -6.32 -14.79 -14.20
CA LYS A 48 -6.82 -15.64 -15.29
C LYS A 48 -6.75 -17.12 -14.93
N ASN A 49 -5.63 -17.58 -14.41
CA ASN A 49 -5.46 -18.98 -14.01
C ASN A 49 -6.40 -19.37 -12.89
N SER A 50 -6.56 -18.52 -11.88
CA SER A 50 -7.53 -18.77 -10.78
C SER A 50 -8.96 -18.83 -11.30
N PHE A 51 -9.32 -17.98 -12.23
CA PHE A 51 -10.64 -17.98 -12.84
C PHE A 51 -10.88 -19.27 -13.64
N ILE A 52 -9.90 -19.70 -14.45
CA ILE A 52 -9.97 -20.93 -15.22
C ILE A 52 -10.10 -22.15 -14.31
N GLN A 53 -9.37 -22.20 -13.20
CA GLN A 53 -9.47 -23.28 -12.22
C GLN A 53 -10.84 -23.35 -11.55
N GLN A 54 -11.45 -22.20 -11.30
CA GLN A 54 -12.74 -22.12 -10.61
C GLN A 54 -13.93 -22.36 -11.55
N TRP A 55 -13.87 -21.82 -12.77
CA TRP A 55 -15.00 -21.82 -13.71
C TRP A 55 -14.80 -22.73 -14.93
N ASN A 56 -13.60 -23.31 -15.06
CA ASN A 56 -13.23 -24.21 -16.15
C ASN A 56 -13.36 -23.61 -17.56
N ARG A 57 -13.23 -22.30 -17.66
CA ARG A 57 -13.23 -21.51 -18.90
C ARG A 57 -12.38 -20.25 -18.75
N GLU A 58 -12.02 -19.65 -19.84
CA GLU A 58 -11.36 -18.35 -19.81
C GLU A 58 -12.31 -17.22 -19.40
N PRO A 59 -11.83 -16.20 -18.65
CA PRO A 59 -12.63 -15.05 -18.32
C PRO A 59 -12.91 -14.21 -19.55
N LEU A 60 -14.11 -13.64 -19.64
CA LEU A 60 -14.42 -12.59 -20.59
C LEU A 60 -13.62 -11.32 -20.24
N PRO A 61 -13.32 -10.44 -21.22
CA PRO A 61 -12.59 -9.20 -20.94
C PRO A 61 -13.23 -8.35 -19.83
N GLU A 62 -14.55 -8.30 -19.77
CA GLU A 62 -15.31 -7.59 -18.75
C GLU A 62 -15.18 -8.24 -17.36
N GLU A 63 -15.21 -9.57 -17.29
CA GLU A 63 -15.01 -10.31 -16.03
C GLU A 63 -13.59 -10.12 -15.48
N LEU A 64 -12.59 -10.13 -16.37
CA LEU A 64 -11.20 -9.87 -15.99
C LEU A 64 -11.02 -8.44 -15.48
N ASP A 65 -11.64 -7.47 -16.15
CA ASP A 65 -11.60 -6.07 -15.71
C ASP A 65 -12.22 -5.90 -14.32
N ASN A 66 -13.34 -6.54 -14.06
CA ASN A 66 -14.00 -6.52 -12.74
C ASN A 66 -13.10 -7.10 -11.64
N VAL A 67 -12.38 -8.18 -11.91
CA VAL A 67 -11.42 -8.77 -10.96
C VAL A 67 -10.26 -7.81 -10.70
N ILE A 68 -9.73 -7.17 -11.73
CA ILE A 68 -8.65 -6.17 -11.61
C ILE A 68 -9.12 -4.97 -10.80
N GLN A 69 -10.31 -4.43 -11.07
CA GLN A 69 -10.88 -3.31 -10.32
C GLN A 69 -11.10 -3.67 -8.85
N SER A 70 -11.59 -4.86 -8.57
CA SER A 70 -11.75 -5.36 -7.19
C SER A 70 -10.41 -5.48 -6.47
N TYR A 71 -9.37 -5.93 -7.16
CA TYR A 71 -8.02 -6.00 -6.61
C TYR A 71 -7.47 -4.61 -6.26
N ILE A 72 -7.61 -3.64 -7.18
CA ILE A 72 -7.16 -2.26 -6.96
C ILE A 72 -7.87 -1.65 -5.75
N LEU A 73 -9.17 -1.82 -5.66
CA LEU A 73 -9.97 -1.31 -4.55
C LEU A 73 -9.54 -1.93 -3.22
N ASN A 74 -9.38 -3.25 -3.18
CA ASN A 74 -8.92 -3.97 -2.00
C ASN A 74 -7.53 -3.50 -1.56
N GLU A 75 -6.61 -3.34 -2.50
CA GLU A 75 -5.25 -2.86 -2.21
C GLU A 75 -5.25 -1.43 -1.65
N ALA A 76 -6.10 -0.55 -2.20
CA ALA A 76 -6.28 0.80 -1.70
C ALA A 76 -6.79 0.81 -0.25
N TYR A 77 -7.80 0.02 0.06
CA TYR A 77 -8.33 -0.12 1.42
C TYR A 77 -7.29 -0.66 2.40
N VAL A 78 -6.55 -1.69 2.01
CA VAL A 78 -5.51 -2.29 2.86
C VAL A 78 -4.38 -1.30 3.14
N ARG A 79 -3.93 -0.55 2.14
CA ARG A 79 -2.90 0.48 2.32
C ARG A 79 -3.38 1.58 3.26
N GLU A 80 -4.59 2.07 3.07
CA GLU A 80 -5.16 3.10 3.94
C GLU A 80 -5.36 2.58 5.37
N ALA A 81 -5.88 1.39 5.54
CA ALA A 81 -6.04 0.76 6.85
C ALA A 81 -4.71 0.64 7.61
N ARG A 82 -3.64 0.27 6.91
CA ARG A 82 -2.29 0.21 7.50
C ARG A 82 -1.75 1.58 7.85
N SER A 83 -1.96 2.58 7.00
CA SER A 83 -1.54 3.96 7.28
C SER A 83 -2.22 4.53 8.52
N LEU A 84 -3.46 4.14 8.78
CA LEU A 84 -4.22 4.47 9.98
C LEU A 84 -3.88 3.60 11.20
N GLY A 85 -2.98 2.61 11.04
CA GLY A 85 -2.56 1.72 12.11
C GLY A 85 -3.63 0.73 12.58
N LEU A 86 -4.64 0.44 11.74
CA LEU A 86 -5.74 -0.46 12.11
C LEU A 86 -5.32 -1.93 12.25
N ASP A 87 -4.17 -2.30 11.72
CA ASP A 87 -3.55 -3.62 11.85
C ASP A 87 -2.73 -3.78 13.13
N GLN A 88 -2.40 -2.67 13.81
CA GLN A 88 -1.56 -2.69 14.99
C GLN A 88 -2.37 -3.03 16.25
N GLY A 89 -1.93 -4.06 16.97
CA GLY A 89 -2.58 -4.49 18.20
C GLY A 89 -3.95 -5.14 18.02
N ASP A 90 -4.39 -5.37 16.79
CA ASP A 90 -5.65 -6.05 16.52
C ASP A 90 -5.50 -7.57 16.66
N THR A 91 -6.26 -8.14 17.57
CA THR A 91 -6.24 -9.58 17.86
C THR A 91 -6.67 -10.41 16.66
N THR A 92 -7.63 -9.93 15.87
CA THR A 92 -8.13 -10.64 14.69
C THR A 92 -7.09 -10.70 13.59
N VAL A 93 -6.42 -9.57 13.33
CA VAL A 93 -5.31 -9.52 12.37
C VAL A 93 -4.18 -10.46 12.78
N ASN A 94 -3.78 -10.41 14.05
CA ASN A 94 -2.74 -11.28 14.57
C ASN A 94 -3.11 -12.77 14.50
N LEU A 95 -4.36 -13.10 14.78
CA LEU A 95 -4.86 -14.47 14.65
C LEU A 95 -4.79 -14.96 13.19
N ARG A 96 -5.18 -14.11 12.22
CA ARG A 96 -5.11 -14.44 10.80
C ARG A 96 -3.68 -14.63 10.31
N LEU A 97 -2.76 -13.78 10.76
CA LEU A 97 -1.33 -13.94 10.45
C LEU A 97 -0.77 -15.25 11.00
N ARG A 98 -1.13 -15.59 12.24
CA ARG A 98 -0.74 -16.86 12.85
C ARG A 98 -1.28 -18.06 12.07
N GLN A 99 -2.55 -18.05 11.72
CA GLN A 99 -3.16 -19.11 10.91
C GLN A 99 -2.44 -19.31 9.57
N LYS A 100 -2.07 -18.22 8.89
CA LYS A 100 -1.28 -18.30 7.66
C LYS A 100 0.09 -18.93 7.88
N MET A 101 0.76 -18.60 8.99
CA MET A 101 2.03 -19.23 9.33
C MET A 101 1.88 -20.72 9.62
N ASP A 102 0.85 -21.11 10.36
CA ASP A 102 0.57 -22.51 10.65
C ASP A 102 0.39 -23.31 9.37
N TYR A 103 -0.41 -22.82 8.42
CA TYR A 103 -0.60 -23.46 7.09
C TYR A 103 0.72 -23.57 6.31
N MET A 104 1.53 -22.53 6.31
CA MET A 104 2.84 -22.57 5.64
C MET A 104 3.78 -23.61 6.25
N LEU A 105 3.78 -23.74 7.57
CA LEU A 105 4.62 -24.71 8.27
C LEU A 105 4.14 -26.15 8.01
N GLU A 106 2.85 -26.39 7.97
CA GLU A 106 2.26 -27.69 7.61
C GLU A 106 2.61 -28.09 6.18
N ASP A 107 2.50 -27.16 5.24
CA ASP A 107 2.84 -27.38 3.83
C ASP A 107 4.33 -27.71 3.66
N LEU A 108 5.21 -26.98 4.32
CA LEU A 108 6.64 -27.25 4.33
C LEU A 108 7.00 -28.59 5.00
N ALA A 109 6.24 -28.98 6.01
CA ALA A 109 6.43 -30.28 6.67
C ALA A 109 5.97 -31.44 5.78
N SER A 110 4.92 -31.26 4.98
CA SER A 110 4.40 -32.26 4.06
C SER A 110 5.30 -32.54 2.85
N VAL A 111 6.06 -31.52 2.41
CA VAL A 111 7.02 -31.63 1.29
C VAL A 111 8.26 -32.45 1.68
N LYS A 112 8.55 -32.60 2.98
CA LYS A 112 9.72 -33.37 3.46
C LYS A 112 9.49 -34.88 3.65
N GLN A 113 8.31 -35.37 3.38
CA GLN A 113 8.00 -36.80 3.36
C GLN A 113 7.95 -37.33 1.93
#